data_3c613d0a9d4ed96582be6214ec037b7f
#
_entry.id   3c613d0a9d4ed96582be6214ec037b7f
#
_cell.length_a   1.000
_cell.length_b   1.000
_cell.length_c   1.000
_cell.angle_alpha   90.00
_cell.angle_beta   90.00
_cell.angle_gamma   90.00
#
_symmetry.space_group_name_H-M   'P 1'
#
loop_
_entity.id
_entity.type
_entity.pdbx_description
1 polymer ?
#
loop_
_entity_poly.entity_id
_entity_poly.type
_entity_poly.pdbx_seq_one_letter_code
_entity_poly.pdbx_strand_id
1 'polypeptide(L)' 'MDFTAIIKKGKKQYVALCPEVDVVSQGKTVEKALTNLREAVELYVCEIPPLV' A
#
# COMPACT_ATOMS: atom_id res chain seq x y z
N MET A 1 -7.63 -7.29 9.44
CA MET A 1 -8.01 -6.03 8.84
C MET A 1 -7.94 -6.13 7.33
N ASP A 2 -8.99 -5.75 6.68
CA ASP A 2 -9.05 -5.87 5.24
C ASP A 2 -8.94 -4.51 4.59
N PHE A 3 -8.26 -4.50 3.47
CA PHE A 3 -8.22 -3.29 2.68
C PHE A 3 -8.16 -3.69 1.22
N THR A 4 -8.61 -2.79 0.39
CA THR A 4 -8.61 -3.00 -1.05
C THR A 4 -7.25 -2.65 -1.61
N ALA A 5 -6.74 -3.51 -2.46
CA ALA A 5 -5.47 -3.26 -3.12
C ALA A 5 -5.67 -3.37 -4.61
N ILE A 6 -5.34 -2.32 -5.31
CA ILE A 6 -5.42 -2.29 -6.77
C ILE A 6 -4.01 -2.40 -7.31
N ILE A 7 -3.78 -3.42 -8.13
CA ILE A 7 -2.45 -3.66 -8.68
C ILE A 7 -2.41 -3.19 -10.12
N LYS A 8 -1.42 -2.39 -10.43
CA LYS A 8 -1.18 -1.97 -11.80
C LYS A 8 0.21 -2.39 -12.21
N LYS A 9 0.32 -2.85 -13.44
CA LYS A 9 1.60 -3.30 -13.95
C LYS A 9 2.30 -2.14 -14.66
N GLY A 10 3.48 -1.82 -14.18
CA GLY A 10 4.30 -0.82 -14.85
C GLY A 10 5.27 -1.48 -15.80
N LYS A 11 6.18 -0.70 -16.32
CA LYS A 11 7.15 -1.24 -17.27
C LYS A 11 8.15 -2.15 -16.60
N LYS A 12 8.59 -1.79 -15.42
CA LYS A 12 9.62 -2.56 -14.73
C LYS A 12 9.20 -2.96 -13.34
N GLN A 13 8.02 -2.59 -12.94
CA GLN A 13 7.60 -2.86 -11.57
C GLN A 13 6.09 -2.81 -11.49
N TYR A 14 5.60 -3.24 -10.36
CA TYR A 14 4.17 -3.22 -10.09
C TYR A 14 3.87 -2.14 -9.09
N VAL A 15 2.70 -1.56 -9.22
CA VAL A 15 2.25 -0.52 -8.30
C VAL A 15 1.00 -1.01 -7.59
N ALA A 16 0.99 -0.84 -6.29
CA ALA A 16 -0.16 -1.22 -5.47
C ALA A 16 -0.76 0.04 -4.88
N LEU A 17 -2.06 0.15 -4.98
CA LEU A 17 -2.78 1.32 -4.51
C LEU A 17 -3.87 0.90 -3.55
N CYS A 18 -3.95 1.57 -2.42
CA CYS A 18 -5.03 1.40 -1.49
C CYS A 18 -5.86 2.67 -1.47
N PRO A 19 -6.99 2.69 -2.17
CA PRO A 19 -7.79 3.93 -2.25
C PRO A 19 -8.43 4.31 -0.93
N GLU A 20 -8.59 3.38 -0.04
CA GLU A 20 -9.26 3.66 1.22
C GLU A 20 -8.46 4.63 2.07
N VAL A 21 -7.17 4.52 2.03
CA VAL A 21 -6.30 5.43 2.79
C VAL A 21 -5.41 6.24 1.88
N ASP A 22 -5.62 6.12 0.58
CA ASP A 22 -4.88 6.92 -0.40
C ASP A 22 -3.38 6.69 -0.31
N VAL A 23 -3.00 5.44 -0.12
CA VAL A 23 -1.61 5.05 0.00
C VAL A 23 -1.21 4.28 -1.24
N VAL A 24 -0.04 4.57 -1.77
CA VAL A 24 0.49 3.92 -2.95
C VAL A 24 1.86 3.34 -2.63
N SER A 25 2.11 2.16 -3.14
CA SER A 25 3.42 1.54 -2.98
C SER A 25 3.78 0.82 -4.27
N GLN A 26 5.00 0.35 -4.35
CA GLN A 26 5.48 -0.30 -5.55
C GLN A 26 6.49 -1.37 -5.19
N GLY A 27 6.71 -2.28 -6.12
CA GLY A 27 7.67 -3.36 -5.94
C GLY A 27 7.96 -4.03 -7.26
N LYS A 28 9.01 -4.82 -7.28
CA LYS A 28 9.41 -5.50 -8.51
C LYS A 28 8.47 -6.64 -8.87
N THR A 29 7.74 -7.15 -7.91
CA THR A 29 6.77 -8.21 -8.14
C THR A 29 5.48 -7.82 -7.45
N VAL A 30 4.41 -8.54 -7.80
CA VAL A 30 3.12 -8.30 -7.16
C VAL A 30 3.24 -8.52 -5.66
N GLU A 31 3.95 -9.57 -5.27
CA GLU A 31 4.12 -9.85 -3.85
C GLU A 31 4.85 -8.70 -3.15
N LYS A 32 5.90 -8.20 -3.77
CA LYS A 32 6.65 -7.12 -3.18
C LYS A 32 5.81 -5.85 -3.09
N ALA A 33 5.06 -5.56 -4.14
CA ALA A 33 4.21 -4.39 -4.13
C ALA A 33 3.16 -4.50 -3.02
N LEU A 34 2.56 -5.67 -2.88
CA LEU A 34 1.56 -5.88 -1.84
C LEU A 34 2.16 -5.80 -0.45
N THR A 35 3.33 -6.40 -0.27
CA THR A 35 3.99 -6.35 1.03
C THR A 35 4.33 -4.90 1.39
N ASN A 36 4.87 -4.17 0.44
CA ASN A 36 5.20 -2.78 0.68
C ASN A 36 3.96 -1.96 0.97
N LEU A 37 2.89 -2.21 0.24
CA LEU A 37 1.66 -1.50 0.48
C LEU A 37 1.12 -1.79 1.88
N ARG A 38 1.17 -3.05 2.26
CA ARG A 38 0.68 -3.43 3.58
C ARG A 38 1.47 -2.71 4.66
N GLU A 39 2.78 -2.69 4.52
CA GLU A 39 3.62 -2.00 5.50
C GLU A 39 3.31 -0.52 5.54
N ALA A 40 3.11 0.06 4.37
CA ALA A 40 2.80 1.49 4.30
C ALA A 40 1.47 1.79 4.97
N VAL A 41 0.48 0.94 4.74
CA VAL A 41 -0.83 1.13 5.35
C VAL A 41 -0.73 0.99 6.86
N GLU A 42 0.03 0.00 7.32
CA GLU A 42 0.18 -0.21 8.75
C GLU A 42 0.86 0.99 9.40
N LEU A 43 1.87 1.52 8.75
CA LEU A 43 2.55 2.69 9.28
C LEU A 43 1.63 3.90 9.27
N TYR A 44 0.86 4.04 8.22
CA TYR A 44 -0.07 5.15 8.13
C TYR A 44 -1.05 5.13 9.29
N VAL A 45 -1.61 3.96 9.56
CA VAL A 45 -2.56 3.83 10.63
C VAL A 45 -1.90 4.04 11.98
N CYS A 46 -0.71 3.49 12.14
CA CYS A 46 0.00 3.62 13.41
C CYS A 46 0.46 5.04 13.68
N GLU A 47 0.79 5.75 12.62
CA GLU A 47 1.31 7.09 12.78
C GLU A 47 0.24 8.12 13.06
N ILE A 48 -0.97 7.85 12.68
CA ILE A 48 -2.02 8.80 12.91
C ILE A 48 -2.22 8.94 14.40
N PRO A 49 -1.90 10.08 14.97
CA PRO A 49 -2.13 10.29 16.38
C PRO A 49 -3.61 10.36 16.60
N PRO A 50 -4.01 9.76 17.58
CA PRO A 50 -5.42 9.91 17.90
C PRO A 50 -5.69 11.30 18.29
N LEU A 51 -5.09 12.02 18.40
CA LEU A 51 -5.38 13.24 18.55
C LEU A 51 -6.26 13.64 19.28
N VAL A 52 -6.41 13.41 19.58
CA VAL A 52 -6.93 13.89 20.12
C VAL A 52 -7.28 14.21 20.58
#